data_ed78cf065bbdff8663b77541910ed71a
#
_entry.id   ed78cf065bbdff8663b77541910ed71a
#
_cell.length_a   1.000
_cell.length_b   1.000
_cell.length_c   1.000
_cell.angle_alpha   90.00
_cell.angle_beta   90.00
_cell.angle_gamma   90.00
#
_symmetry.space_group_name_H-M   'P 1'
#
loop_
_entity.id
_entity.type
_entity.pdbx_description
1 polymer ?
#
loop_
_entity_poly.entity_id
_entity_poly.type
_entity_poly.pdbx_seq_one_letter_code
_entity_poly.pdbx_strand_id
1 'polypeptide(L)'
;KDRAVHLGLTAEHRFNVLTPKIGFIQSWGKHEQRAEFAQGVKTHSQTQNVFAELAYTGLKGEHFAIEPYAGVSYMHIKNKGVTKGEVQLKDNNRDLIVTSVGLRPSIPFAIGGVQLNLLGDVAYHCFHKDKAAEGSLVINNQGVANLYGKELKNVVTTGVALQAQFTPAFSVKVGYQGAY
;
A
#
# COMPACT_ATOMS: atom_id res chain seq x y z
N LYS A 1 -12.16 -14.84 -7.13
CA LYS A 1 -11.94 -14.51 -5.68
C LYS A 1 -10.47 -14.32 -5.46
N ASP A 2 -10.08 -13.11 -5.01
CA ASP A 2 -8.69 -12.81 -4.72
C ASP A 2 -8.47 -12.89 -3.20
N ARG A 3 -7.38 -13.50 -2.80
CA ARG A 3 -6.93 -13.55 -1.40
C ARG A 3 -5.45 -13.19 -1.37
N ALA A 4 -5.08 -12.31 -0.47
CA ALA A 4 -3.69 -11.96 -0.23
C ALA A 4 -3.38 -11.96 1.27
N VAL A 5 -2.16 -12.34 1.60
CA VAL A 5 -1.59 -12.26 2.95
C VAL A 5 -0.35 -11.39 2.85
N HIS A 6 -0.21 -10.46 3.77
CA HIS A 6 0.92 -9.54 3.83
C HIS A 6 1.61 -9.65 5.18
N LEU A 7 2.94 -9.68 5.15
CA LEU A 7 3.79 -9.59 6.32
C LEU A 7 4.76 -8.42 6.09
N GLY A 8 4.86 -7.52 7.05
CA GLY A 8 5.72 -6.35 6.92
C GLY A 8 6.47 -6.04 8.20
N LEU A 9 7.64 -5.45 8.02
CA LEU A 9 8.45 -4.88 9.08
C LEU A 9 8.77 -3.45 8.71
N THR A 10 8.56 -2.52 9.64
CA THR A 10 8.87 -1.10 9.46
C THR A 10 9.66 -0.58 10.64
N ALA A 11 10.59 0.32 10.37
CA ALA A 11 11.30 1.09 11.36
C ALA A 11 11.16 2.57 11.02
N GLU A 12 10.87 3.38 12.03
CA GLU A 12 10.80 4.83 11.90
C GLU A 12 11.48 5.50 13.09
N HIS A 13 12.05 6.67 12.85
CA HIS A 13 12.64 7.47 13.91
C HIS A 13 12.32 8.95 13.69
N ARG A 14 11.96 9.62 14.75
CA ARG A 14 11.60 11.04 14.69
C ARG A 14 12.78 11.92 15.09
N PHE A 15 13.25 12.72 14.13
CA PHE A 15 14.25 13.75 14.33
C PHE A 15 13.57 15.12 14.28
N ASN A 16 13.22 15.67 15.45
CA ASN A 16 12.51 16.96 15.55
C ASN A 16 11.20 16.93 14.71
N VAL A 17 11.20 17.59 13.53
CA VAL A 17 10.07 17.69 12.61
C VAL A 17 10.15 16.73 11.42
N LEU A 18 11.23 15.97 11.30
CA LEU A 18 11.43 14.99 10.23
C LEU A 18 11.29 13.57 10.77
N THR A 19 10.60 12.73 10.05
CA THR A 19 10.40 11.32 10.38
C THR A 19 10.79 10.46 9.19
N PRO A 20 12.05 10.00 9.11
CA PRO A 20 12.43 8.97 8.17
C PRO A 20 11.81 7.63 8.58
N LYS A 21 11.37 6.88 7.58
CA LYS A 21 10.78 5.54 7.72
C LYS A 21 11.34 4.64 6.65
N ILE A 22 11.68 3.42 7.03
CA ILE A 22 12.08 2.35 6.11
C ILE A 22 11.26 1.12 6.40
N GLY A 23 11.05 0.29 5.40
CA GLY A 23 10.32 -0.95 5.63
C GLY A 23 10.49 -1.97 4.52
N PHE A 24 10.09 -3.18 4.87
CA PHE A 24 10.02 -4.33 3.98
C PHE A 24 8.64 -4.98 4.12
N ILE A 25 8.01 -5.31 2.99
CA ILE A 25 6.72 -5.99 2.97
C ILE A 25 6.83 -7.17 2.01
N GLN A 26 6.45 -8.34 2.48
CA GLN A 26 6.29 -9.55 1.70
C GLN A 26 4.79 -9.85 1.57
N SER A 27 4.33 -10.06 0.34
CA SER A 27 2.94 -10.37 0.04
C SER A 27 2.82 -11.67 -0.74
N TRP A 28 1.82 -12.46 -0.42
CA TRP A 28 1.45 -13.68 -1.13
C TRP A 28 0.00 -13.56 -1.56
N GLY A 29 -0.25 -13.62 -2.86
CA GLY A 29 -1.58 -13.53 -3.46
C GLY A 29 -1.98 -14.81 -4.17
N LYS A 30 -3.26 -15.15 -4.11
CA LYS A 30 -3.91 -16.16 -4.95
C LYS A 30 -5.02 -15.47 -5.73
N HIS A 31 -4.90 -15.49 -7.05
CA HIS A 31 -5.89 -14.92 -7.97
C HIS A 31 -6.61 -16.04 -8.70
N GLU A 32 -7.92 -16.00 -8.69
CA GLU A 32 -8.77 -16.92 -9.44
C GLU A 32 -9.35 -16.16 -10.64
N GLN A 33 -8.74 -16.34 -11.82
CA GLN A 33 -9.23 -15.72 -13.05
C GLN A 33 -10.45 -16.46 -13.56
N ARG A 34 -11.54 -15.72 -13.76
CA ARG A 34 -12.74 -16.16 -14.49
C ARG A 34 -12.71 -15.54 -15.88
N ALA A 35 -11.86 -16.05 -16.77
CA ALA A 35 -11.98 -15.76 -18.19
C ALA A 35 -12.92 -16.78 -18.83
N GLU A 36 -13.73 -16.37 -19.78
CA GLU A 36 -14.69 -17.26 -20.48
C GLU A 36 -14.04 -18.49 -21.11
N PHE A 37 -12.74 -18.44 -21.41
CA PHE A 37 -11.95 -19.52 -22.01
C PHE A 37 -11.05 -20.27 -21.01
N ALA A 38 -11.00 -19.88 -19.72
CA ALA A 38 -10.12 -20.49 -18.72
C ALA A 38 -10.78 -20.52 -17.33
N GLN A 39 -11.91 -21.23 -17.20
CA GLN A 39 -12.56 -21.39 -15.90
C GLN A 39 -11.64 -22.14 -14.91
N GLY A 40 -11.36 -21.52 -13.77
CA GLY A 40 -10.67 -22.14 -12.63
C GLY A 40 -9.15 -22.17 -12.71
N VAL A 41 -8.49 -21.26 -13.44
CA VAL A 41 -7.04 -21.07 -13.38
C VAL A 41 -6.69 -20.28 -12.14
N LYS A 42 -5.94 -20.91 -11.22
CA LYS A 42 -5.44 -20.26 -10.00
C LYS A 42 -4.00 -19.82 -10.22
N THR A 43 -3.75 -18.53 -10.25
CA THR A 43 -2.40 -17.96 -10.30
C THR A 43 -1.94 -17.58 -8.90
N HIS A 44 -0.64 -17.78 -8.64
CA HIS A 44 -0.01 -17.38 -7.39
C HIS A 44 0.93 -16.22 -7.67
N SER A 45 0.76 -15.14 -6.91
CA SER A 45 1.68 -14.00 -6.97
C SER A 45 2.43 -13.85 -5.66
N GLN A 46 3.68 -13.45 -5.75
CA GLN A 46 4.52 -13.09 -4.62
C GLN A 46 5.12 -11.72 -4.90
N THR A 47 4.96 -10.79 -3.96
CA THR A 47 5.51 -9.45 -4.08
C THR A 47 6.41 -9.16 -2.89
N GLN A 48 7.62 -8.69 -3.16
CA GLN A 48 8.56 -8.16 -2.18
C GLN A 48 8.65 -6.66 -2.41
N ASN A 49 8.45 -5.87 -1.37
CA ASN A 49 8.53 -4.42 -1.42
C ASN A 49 9.48 -3.91 -0.34
N VAL A 50 10.49 -3.15 -0.75
CA VAL A 50 11.37 -2.39 0.14
C VAL A 50 11.05 -0.92 -0.10
N PHE A 51 10.86 -0.14 0.94
CA PHE A 51 10.56 1.27 0.82
C PHE A 51 11.31 2.14 1.81
N ALA A 52 11.54 3.39 1.42
CA ALA A 52 12.01 4.47 2.27
C ALA A 52 11.10 5.69 2.08
N GLU A 53 10.78 6.37 3.16
CA GLU A 53 9.92 7.54 3.21
C GLU A 53 10.49 8.58 4.14
N LEU A 54 10.34 9.85 3.81
CA LEU A 54 10.62 10.97 4.68
C LEU A 54 9.36 11.81 4.83
N ALA A 55 8.89 11.98 6.05
CA ALA A 55 7.74 12.78 6.40
C ALA A 55 8.15 14.02 7.19
N TYR A 56 7.41 15.12 6.99
CA TYR A 56 7.56 16.36 7.74
C TYR A 56 6.39 16.56 8.69
N THR A 57 6.62 16.52 10.00
CA THR A 57 5.60 16.56 11.06
C THR A 57 5.47 17.92 11.73
N GLY A 58 6.00 18.98 11.10
CA GLY A 58 6.01 20.34 11.66
C GLY A 58 4.71 21.14 11.45
N LEU A 59 3.83 20.72 10.53
CA LEU A 59 2.59 21.43 10.24
C LEU A 59 1.47 20.99 11.20
N LYS A 60 1.39 21.64 12.35
CA LYS A 60 0.41 21.35 13.40
C LYS A 60 -0.33 22.60 13.82
N GLY A 61 -1.67 22.53 13.86
CA GLY A 61 -2.55 23.48 14.54
C GLY A 61 -3.05 22.90 15.87
N GLU A 62 -3.92 23.63 16.55
CA GLU A 62 -4.50 23.19 17.83
C GLU A 62 -5.36 21.92 17.68
N HIS A 63 -6.06 21.77 16.56
CA HIS A 63 -7.02 20.70 16.32
C HIS A 63 -6.75 19.88 15.06
N PHE A 64 -5.61 20.08 14.40
CA PHE A 64 -5.25 19.32 13.20
C PHE A 64 -3.74 19.23 13.06
N ALA A 65 -3.29 18.22 12.31
CA ALA A 65 -1.94 18.16 11.79
C ALA A 65 -1.99 17.75 10.32
N ILE A 66 -1.03 18.22 9.54
CA ILE A 66 -0.82 17.81 8.15
C ILE A 66 0.63 17.34 8.05
N GLU A 67 0.82 16.12 7.56
CA GLU A 67 2.12 15.51 7.37
C GLU A 67 2.38 15.30 5.87
N PRO A 68 3.07 16.22 5.19
CA PRO A 68 3.58 15.98 3.86
C PRO A 68 4.71 14.93 3.92
N TYR A 69 4.74 14.07 2.92
CA TYR A 69 5.77 13.04 2.81
C TYR A 69 6.20 12.79 1.37
N ALA A 70 7.40 12.27 1.22
CA ALA A 70 7.92 11.76 -0.03
C ALA A 70 8.61 10.42 0.22
N GLY A 71 8.52 9.51 -0.75
CA GLY A 71 9.07 8.18 -0.59
C GLY A 71 9.46 7.54 -1.91
N VAL A 72 10.25 6.50 -1.80
CA VAL A 72 10.62 5.60 -2.89
C VAL A 72 10.42 4.16 -2.44
N SER A 73 9.90 3.33 -3.32
CA SER A 73 9.81 1.90 -3.10
C SER A 73 10.31 1.11 -4.30
N TYR A 74 10.93 -0.02 -4.00
CA TYR A 74 11.31 -1.03 -4.97
C TYR A 74 10.48 -2.27 -4.73
N MET A 75 9.77 -2.71 -5.77
CA MET A 75 8.93 -3.90 -5.72
C MET A 75 9.43 -4.95 -6.70
N HIS A 76 9.62 -6.16 -6.21
CA HIS A 76 9.89 -7.35 -7.01
C HIS A 76 8.65 -8.24 -6.99
N ILE A 77 8.03 -8.44 -8.16
CA ILE A 77 6.80 -9.18 -8.33
C ILE A 77 7.12 -10.47 -9.09
N LYS A 78 6.79 -11.62 -8.48
CA LYS A 78 6.86 -12.95 -9.10
C LYS A 78 5.46 -13.49 -9.30
N ASN A 79 5.08 -13.71 -10.54
CA ASN A 79 3.86 -14.42 -10.89
C ASN A 79 4.22 -15.82 -11.36
N LYS A 80 3.76 -16.84 -10.64
CA LYS A 80 3.95 -18.23 -11.06
C LYS A 80 2.97 -18.53 -12.20
N GLY A 81 3.51 -19.00 -13.30
CA GLY A 81 2.74 -19.51 -14.41
C GLY A 81 1.93 -20.76 -14.02
N VAL A 82 0.89 -21.02 -14.76
CA VAL A 82 0.04 -22.22 -14.58
C VAL A 82 -0.13 -22.91 -15.91
N THR A 83 0.06 -24.21 -15.91
CA THR A 83 -0.26 -25.07 -17.04
C THR A 83 -1.56 -25.79 -16.76
N LYS A 84 -2.58 -25.58 -17.59
CA LYS A 84 -3.84 -26.31 -17.52
C LYS A 84 -4.28 -26.68 -18.94
N GLY A 85 -4.15 -27.95 -19.28
CA GLY A 85 -4.38 -28.45 -20.65
C GLY A 85 -3.38 -27.84 -21.64
N GLU A 86 -3.88 -27.28 -22.74
CA GLU A 86 -3.06 -26.63 -23.78
C GLU A 86 -2.65 -25.17 -23.44
N VAL A 87 -3.16 -24.61 -22.35
CA VAL A 87 -2.87 -23.24 -21.94
C VAL A 87 -1.69 -23.22 -20.98
N GLN A 88 -0.55 -22.69 -21.44
CA GLN A 88 0.62 -22.39 -20.62
C GLN A 88 0.73 -20.89 -20.36
N LEU A 89 0.57 -20.47 -19.11
CA LEU A 89 0.99 -19.15 -18.64
C LEU A 89 2.43 -19.27 -18.14
N LYS A 90 3.36 -18.53 -18.74
CA LYS A 90 4.76 -18.49 -18.31
C LYS A 90 4.92 -17.72 -17.01
N ASP A 91 5.91 -18.12 -16.21
CA ASP A 91 6.38 -17.34 -15.08
C ASP A 91 6.77 -15.92 -15.54
N ASN A 92 6.30 -14.92 -14.83
CA ASN A 92 6.64 -13.54 -15.13
C ASN A 92 7.17 -12.84 -13.87
N ASN A 93 8.42 -12.39 -13.95
CA ASN A 93 9.07 -11.61 -12.89
C ASN A 93 9.16 -10.16 -13.35
N ARG A 94 8.81 -9.24 -12.46
CA ARG A 94 8.86 -7.80 -12.75
C ARG A 94 9.44 -7.02 -11.59
N ASP A 95 10.21 -5.99 -11.95
CA ASP A 95 10.77 -5.05 -11.01
C ASP A 95 10.15 -3.68 -11.26
N LEU A 96 9.66 -3.03 -10.21
CA LEU A 96 9.06 -1.71 -10.26
C LEU A 96 9.75 -0.80 -9.26
N ILE A 97 10.07 0.41 -9.69
CA ILE A 97 10.43 1.51 -8.80
C ILE A 97 9.27 2.48 -8.79
N VAL A 98 8.81 2.84 -7.60
CA VAL A 98 7.71 3.78 -7.41
C VAL A 98 8.21 4.93 -6.55
N THR A 99 8.06 6.16 -7.04
CA THR A 99 8.21 7.35 -6.22
C THR A 99 6.83 7.85 -5.81
N SER A 100 6.73 8.34 -4.60
CA SER A 100 5.47 8.78 -4.00
C SER A 100 5.65 10.15 -3.36
N VAL A 101 4.66 11.01 -3.52
CA VAL A 101 4.51 12.23 -2.74
C VAL A 101 3.08 12.28 -2.22
N GLY A 102 2.89 12.71 -0.98
CA GLY A 102 1.56 12.71 -0.38
C GLY A 102 1.42 13.61 0.82
N LEU A 103 0.19 13.66 1.30
CA LEU A 103 -0.22 14.41 2.48
C LEU A 103 -1.05 13.51 3.39
N ARG A 104 -0.77 13.54 4.69
CA ARG A 104 -1.53 12.86 5.74
C ARG A 104 -2.14 13.89 6.70
N PRO A 105 -3.36 14.37 6.43
CA PRO A 105 -4.10 15.15 7.42
C PRO A 105 -4.55 14.26 8.57
N SER A 106 -4.53 14.81 9.78
CA SER A 106 -5.07 14.15 10.97
C SER A 106 -5.79 15.15 11.87
N ILE A 107 -6.92 14.72 12.44
CA ILE A 107 -7.77 15.51 13.33
C ILE A 107 -7.99 14.71 14.60
N PRO A 108 -7.28 15.04 15.70
CA PRO A 108 -7.52 14.44 17.01
C PRO A 108 -8.78 15.01 17.64
N PHE A 109 -9.58 14.15 18.28
CA PHE A 109 -10.74 14.53 19.08
C PHE A 109 -11.01 13.49 20.16
N ALA A 110 -11.89 13.77 21.11
CA ALA A 110 -12.24 12.83 22.18
C ALA A 110 -13.75 12.68 22.31
N ILE A 111 -14.22 11.46 22.52
CA ILE A 111 -15.62 11.15 22.80
C ILE A 111 -15.66 10.20 24.01
N GLY A 112 -16.41 10.57 25.07
CA GLY A 112 -16.59 9.69 26.24
C GLY A 112 -15.28 9.30 26.94
N GLY A 113 -14.24 10.15 26.89
CA GLY A 113 -12.92 9.85 27.46
C GLY A 113 -12.00 8.99 26.57
N VAL A 114 -12.47 8.53 25.42
CA VAL A 114 -11.65 7.80 24.44
C VAL A 114 -11.04 8.81 23.47
N GLN A 115 -9.71 8.74 23.29
CA GLN A 115 -8.99 9.54 22.30
C GLN A 115 -9.22 8.95 20.90
N LEU A 116 -9.73 9.76 19.99
CA LEU A 116 -9.99 9.41 18.60
C LEU A 116 -9.11 10.26 17.68
N ASN A 117 -8.74 9.70 16.54
CA ASN A 117 -8.01 10.42 15.51
C ASN A 117 -8.59 10.08 14.13
N LEU A 118 -9.12 11.08 13.43
CA LEU A 118 -9.52 10.96 12.04
C LEU A 118 -8.28 11.18 11.18
N LEU A 119 -7.93 10.19 10.39
CA LEU A 119 -6.74 10.16 9.55
C LEU A 119 -7.15 10.20 8.09
N GLY A 120 -6.51 11.06 7.31
CA GLY A 120 -6.58 11.07 5.86
C GLY A 120 -5.24 10.65 5.26
N ASP A 121 -5.25 10.23 4.01
CA ASP A 121 -4.07 10.03 3.17
C ASP A 121 -4.43 10.34 1.73
N VAL A 122 -3.63 11.19 1.08
CA VAL A 122 -3.72 11.47 -0.36
C VAL A 122 -2.32 11.41 -0.90
N ALA A 123 -2.09 10.55 -1.87
CA ALA A 123 -0.77 10.38 -2.47
C ALA A 123 -0.81 10.22 -3.98
N TYR A 124 0.22 10.73 -4.62
CA TYR A 124 0.51 10.54 -6.03
C TYR A 124 1.73 9.63 -6.19
N HIS A 125 1.58 8.60 -6.99
CA HIS A 125 2.59 7.58 -7.22
C HIS A 125 3.01 7.56 -8.68
N CYS A 126 4.31 7.73 -8.93
CA CYS A 126 4.92 7.60 -10.25
C CYS A 126 5.62 6.26 -10.37
N PHE A 127 5.32 5.51 -11.40
CA PHE A 127 5.93 4.22 -11.71
C PHE A 127 7.04 4.40 -12.73
N HIS A 128 8.28 4.01 -12.35
CA HIS A 128 9.49 4.18 -13.16
C HIS A 128 10.01 2.83 -13.64
N LYS A 129 9.38 2.06 -14.25
CA LYS A 129 9.77 0.89 -15.05
C LYS A 129 8.61 -0.10 -15.19
N ASP A 130 8.50 -0.45 -16.41
CA ASP A 130 7.89 -1.60 -17.03
C ASP A 130 6.39 -1.56 -17.35
N LYS A 131 6.13 -2.12 -18.53
CA LYS A 131 4.86 -2.15 -19.23
C LYS A 131 3.94 -3.18 -18.60
N ALA A 132 2.69 -2.80 -18.35
CA ALA A 132 1.58 -3.64 -17.90
C ALA A 132 1.87 -4.51 -16.64
N ALA A 133 1.55 -4.01 -15.47
CA ALA A 133 1.64 -4.75 -14.23
C ALA A 133 0.33 -5.47 -13.92
N GLU A 134 0.35 -6.80 -13.91
CA GLU A 134 -0.64 -7.59 -13.19
C GLU A 134 -0.09 -7.86 -11.79
N GLY A 135 -0.65 -7.25 -10.75
CA GLY A 135 -0.16 -7.45 -9.39
C GLY A 135 -0.92 -6.66 -8.32
N SER A 136 -0.68 -7.00 -7.08
CA SER A 136 -1.19 -6.23 -5.93
C SER A 136 -0.18 -5.17 -5.54
N LEU A 137 -0.60 -3.91 -5.47
CA LEU A 137 0.22 -2.81 -5.01
C LEU A 137 0.00 -2.60 -3.51
N VAL A 138 1.06 -2.74 -2.72
CA VAL A 138 1.06 -2.40 -1.29
C VAL A 138 1.88 -1.14 -1.09
N ILE A 139 1.25 -0.04 -0.72
CA ILE A 139 1.90 1.24 -0.50
C ILE A 139 1.79 1.59 0.99
N ASN A 140 2.94 1.87 1.61
CA ASN A 140 3.05 2.43 2.96
C ASN A 140 2.29 1.69 4.07
N ASN A 141 2.28 0.36 4.08
CA ASN A 141 1.63 -0.44 5.12
C ASN A 141 0.12 -0.16 5.30
N GLN A 142 -0.49 0.58 4.40
CA GLN A 142 -1.90 0.97 4.42
C GLN A 142 -2.48 0.82 3.02
N GLY A 143 -3.13 -0.28 2.76
CA GLY A 143 -3.90 -0.50 1.56
C GLY A 143 -3.21 -1.32 0.47
N VAL A 144 -4.03 -2.08 -0.19
CA VAL A 144 -3.68 -2.92 -1.34
C VAL A 144 -4.58 -2.51 -2.49
N ALA A 145 -3.99 -2.00 -3.56
CA ALA A 145 -4.69 -1.85 -4.84
C ALA A 145 -4.32 -3.01 -5.75
N ASN A 146 -5.32 -3.71 -6.27
CA ASN A 146 -5.13 -4.73 -7.30
C ASN A 146 -5.15 -4.06 -8.66
N LEU A 147 -4.05 -4.14 -9.38
CA LEU A 147 -3.86 -3.51 -10.68
C LEU A 147 -3.87 -4.58 -11.76
N TYR A 148 -4.90 -4.57 -12.60
CA TYR A 148 -5.04 -5.49 -13.70
C TYR A 148 -4.73 -4.80 -15.04
N GLY A 149 -3.72 -5.28 -15.75
CA GLY A 149 -3.63 -5.22 -17.22
C GLY A 149 -3.50 -3.86 -17.92
N LYS A 150 -3.25 -2.73 -17.22
CA LYS A 150 -2.94 -1.44 -17.87
C LYS A 150 -1.54 -0.96 -17.53
N GLU A 151 -0.87 -0.32 -18.49
CA GLU A 151 0.34 0.45 -18.22
C GLU A 151 -0.01 1.55 -17.21
N LEU A 152 0.47 1.39 -15.98
CA LEU A 152 0.29 2.42 -14.96
C LEU A 152 1.52 3.32 -14.99
N LYS A 153 1.31 4.52 -15.49
CA LYS A 153 2.33 5.58 -15.38
C LYS A 153 2.20 6.32 -14.05
N ASN A 154 0.98 6.56 -13.62
CA ASN A 154 0.69 7.36 -12.43
C ASN A 154 -0.60 6.88 -11.78
N VAL A 155 -0.63 6.88 -10.46
CA VAL A 155 -1.80 6.52 -9.65
C VAL A 155 -1.97 7.52 -8.53
N VAL A 156 -3.18 7.96 -8.31
CA VAL A 156 -3.57 8.71 -7.12
C VAL A 156 -4.23 7.75 -6.14
N THR A 157 -3.76 7.72 -4.90
CA THR A 157 -4.43 7.01 -3.82
C THR A 157 -5.06 8.00 -2.85
N THR A 158 -6.22 7.63 -2.33
CA THR A 158 -6.90 8.38 -1.28
C THR A 158 -7.33 7.42 -0.20
N GLY A 159 -7.20 7.83 1.05
CA GLY A 159 -7.58 7.02 2.19
C GLY A 159 -8.21 7.84 3.31
N VAL A 160 -9.07 7.21 4.08
CA VAL A 160 -9.61 7.74 5.33
C VAL A 160 -9.65 6.63 6.37
N ALA A 161 -9.26 6.94 7.60
CA ALA A 161 -9.31 5.99 8.70
C ALA A 161 -9.70 6.69 10.00
N LEU A 162 -10.33 5.94 10.89
CA LEU A 162 -10.59 6.32 12.27
C LEU A 162 -9.74 5.42 13.18
N GLN A 163 -8.95 6.06 14.03
CA GLN A 163 -8.15 5.38 15.05
C GLN A 163 -8.72 5.72 16.42
N ALA A 164 -8.95 4.70 17.24
CA ALA A 164 -9.32 4.83 18.65
C ALA A 164 -8.17 4.35 19.52
N GLN A 165 -7.71 5.21 20.43
CA GLN A 165 -6.66 4.91 21.42
C GLN A 165 -7.32 4.61 22.76
N PHE A 166 -7.25 3.36 23.20
CA PHE A 166 -7.85 2.91 24.48
C PHE A 166 -6.83 2.94 25.63
N THR A 167 -5.56 2.62 25.32
CA THR A 167 -4.45 2.70 26.27
C THR A 167 -3.19 3.17 25.54
N PRO A 168 -2.12 3.58 26.23
CA PRO A 168 -0.85 3.92 25.55
C PRO A 168 -0.28 2.80 24.67
N ALA A 169 -0.61 1.54 24.97
CA ALA A 169 -0.13 0.36 24.27
C ALA A 169 -1.15 -0.27 23.32
N PHE A 170 -2.43 0.17 23.34
CA PHE A 170 -3.48 -0.46 22.54
C PHE A 170 -4.35 0.55 21.79
N SER A 171 -4.37 0.43 20.49
CA SER A 171 -5.23 1.20 19.59
C SER A 171 -5.87 0.31 18.54
N VAL A 172 -7.03 0.71 18.06
CA VAL A 172 -7.74 0.08 16.94
C VAL A 172 -7.88 1.11 15.83
N LYS A 173 -7.57 0.71 14.60
CA LYS A 173 -7.70 1.54 13.41
C LYS A 173 -8.57 0.83 12.38
N VAL A 174 -9.58 1.54 11.89
CA VAL A 174 -10.46 1.11 10.79
C VAL A 174 -10.42 2.15 9.70
N GLY A 175 -10.25 1.73 8.47
CA GLY A 175 -10.15 2.66 7.36
C GLY A 175 -10.53 2.06 6.02
N TYR A 176 -10.67 2.95 5.03
CA TYR A 176 -10.90 2.63 3.63
C TYR A 176 -9.86 3.36 2.78
N GLN A 177 -9.42 2.70 1.71
CA GLN A 177 -8.49 3.28 0.74
C GLN A 177 -8.94 2.93 -0.68
N GLY A 178 -8.79 3.88 -1.59
CA GLY A 178 -9.03 3.73 -3.02
C GLY A 178 -7.81 4.15 -3.84
N ALA A 179 -7.74 3.66 -5.07
CA ALA A 179 -6.73 4.04 -6.06
C ALA A 179 -7.41 4.38 -7.39
N TYR A 180 -6.93 5.45 -8.06
CA TYR A 180 -7.49 6.00 -9.29
C TYR A 180 -6.41 6.25 -10.34
#